data_3b7de0948f337c1bcd63b6b7ab4d9f19
#
_entry.id   3b7de0948f337c1bcd63b6b7ab4d9f19
#
_cell.length_a   1.000
_cell.length_b   1.000
_cell.length_c   1.000
_cell.angle_alpha   90.00
_cell.angle_beta   90.00
_cell.angle_gamma   90.00
#
_symmetry.space_group_name_H-M   'P 1'
#
loop_
_entity.id
_entity.type
_entity.pdbx_description
1 polymer ?
#
loop_
_entity_poly.entity_id
_entity_poly.type
_entity_poly.pdbx_seq_one_letter_code
_entity_poly.pdbx_strand_id
1 'polypeptide(L)'
;MSKQRAWVIGAILGLVLAQTAAAQSGDDLRALGKEVEALKAGQAAIQKDLQEIKSLLRTPPAAAPAAPQVTPQAARAPTTAEAVDLVLNVEGAPFKGEKGAKVTVVEFTDYQCPFCSRYFRQTWPQLDQDYVKTGKVKFVLRDLPLEALHPQAFKAAEATHCAAEQGKYWEMHDRLFANQGALGRKDLSGYAQALGLDVGAFDKCVESGKGAERIRKDVADSDKAGARGTPTFFLGLTEPNSSEVKAVRVIRGAHPYATFKEALDSLLASAK
;
A
#
# COMPACT_ATOMS: atom_id res chain seq x y z
N MET A 1 71.19 21.90 32.55
CA MET A 1 69.90 22.64 32.78
C MET A 1 68.79 22.27 31.84
N SER A 2 68.74 21.08 31.23
CA SER A 2 67.71 20.75 30.21
C SER A 2 66.66 19.67 30.60
N LYS A 3 66.97 18.78 31.54
CA LYS A 3 66.06 17.68 31.93
C LYS A 3 64.96 18.07 32.92
N GLN A 4 65.14 19.07 33.77
CA GLN A 4 64.10 19.53 34.70
C GLN A 4 62.98 20.36 34.01
N ARG A 5 63.31 21.11 32.94
CA ARG A 5 62.20 21.86 32.19
C ARG A 5 61.30 20.97 31.40
N ALA A 6 61.73 19.82 30.88
CA ALA A 6 60.88 18.87 30.16
C ALA A 6 59.86 18.19 31.07
N TRP A 7 60.19 17.90 32.34
CA TRP A 7 59.29 17.28 33.30
C TRP A 7 58.19 18.22 33.77
N VAL A 8 58.44 19.48 33.94
CA VAL A 8 57.46 20.48 34.37
C VAL A 8 56.46 20.75 33.25
N ILE A 9 56.83 20.79 31.97
CA ILE A 9 55.97 21.01 30.83
C ILE A 9 55.06 19.79 30.63
N GLY A 10 55.55 18.57 30.78
CA GLY A 10 54.76 17.33 30.67
C GLY A 10 53.70 17.21 31.77
N ALA A 11 54.00 17.63 33.01
CA ALA A 11 53.06 17.60 34.12
C ALA A 11 51.95 18.65 33.98
N ILE A 12 52.26 19.84 33.47
CA ILE A 12 51.26 20.89 33.22
C ILE A 12 50.34 20.51 32.05
N LEU A 13 50.86 19.93 30.98
CA LEU A 13 50.07 19.49 29.82
C LEU A 13 49.11 18.33 30.19
N GLY A 14 49.58 17.38 31.05
CA GLY A 14 48.71 16.29 31.56
C GLY A 14 47.61 16.77 32.47
N LEU A 15 47.85 17.80 33.27
CA LEU A 15 46.83 18.37 34.17
C LEU A 15 45.76 19.16 33.41
N VAL A 16 46.12 19.86 32.36
CA VAL A 16 45.18 20.62 31.50
C VAL A 16 44.27 19.67 30.70
N LEU A 17 44.85 18.57 30.16
CA LEU A 17 44.07 17.55 29.41
C LEU A 17 43.11 16.78 30.32
N ALA A 18 43.47 16.50 31.56
CA ALA A 18 42.60 15.85 32.54
C ALA A 18 41.43 16.76 32.99
N GLN A 19 41.66 18.07 33.09
CA GLN A 19 40.64 19.04 33.47
C GLN A 19 39.61 19.27 32.32
N THR A 20 40.08 19.25 31.07
CA THR A 20 39.15 19.38 29.91
C THR A 20 38.28 18.15 29.73
N ALA A 21 38.82 16.96 29.93
CA ALA A 21 38.02 15.72 29.85
C ALA A 21 36.99 15.63 30.99
N ALA A 22 37.32 16.06 32.21
CA ALA A 22 36.38 16.09 33.32
C ALA A 22 35.26 17.15 33.13
N ALA A 23 35.56 18.28 32.52
CA ALA A 23 34.59 19.31 32.21
C ALA A 23 33.62 18.87 31.12
N GLN A 24 34.07 18.21 30.04
CA GLN A 24 33.21 17.65 28.99
C GLN A 24 32.30 16.59 29.53
N SER A 25 32.76 15.67 30.40
CA SER A 25 31.88 14.66 31.01
C SER A 25 30.79 15.26 31.92
N GLY A 26 31.07 16.39 32.56
CA GLY A 26 30.11 17.11 33.40
C GLY A 26 29.01 17.81 32.60
N ASP A 27 29.34 18.36 31.45
CA ASP A 27 28.39 19.00 30.55
C ASP A 27 27.53 17.95 29.82
N ASP A 28 28.10 16.83 29.43
CA ASP A 28 27.33 15.70 28.82
C ASP A 28 26.34 15.11 29.83
N LEU A 29 26.71 14.96 31.09
CA LEU A 29 25.78 14.49 32.14
C LEU A 29 24.65 15.48 32.40
N ARG A 30 24.94 16.79 32.35
CA ARG A 30 23.89 17.83 32.47
C ARG A 30 22.97 17.85 31.26
N ALA A 31 23.49 17.64 30.06
CA ALA A 31 22.69 17.53 28.83
C ALA A 31 21.75 16.32 28.89
N LEU A 32 22.30 15.17 29.25
CA LEU A 32 21.53 13.94 29.45
C LEU A 32 20.44 14.10 30.53
N GLY A 33 20.76 14.78 31.64
CA GLY A 33 19.79 15.11 32.67
C GLY A 33 18.59 15.93 32.14
N LYS A 34 18.85 16.92 31.29
CA LYS A 34 17.79 17.71 30.65
C LYS A 34 16.93 16.87 29.70
N GLU A 35 17.53 15.98 28.92
CA GLU A 35 16.80 15.07 28.03
C GLU A 35 15.91 14.09 28.81
N VAL A 36 16.40 13.55 29.92
CA VAL A 36 15.61 12.68 30.81
C VAL A 36 14.41 13.42 31.41
N GLU A 37 14.58 14.67 31.84
CA GLU A 37 13.46 15.47 32.35
C GLU A 37 12.46 15.83 31.24
N ALA A 38 12.92 16.12 30.02
CA ALA A 38 12.04 16.34 28.87
C ALA A 38 11.22 15.09 28.51
N LEU A 39 11.86 13.90 28.55
CA LEU A 39 11.16 12.62 28.31
C LEU A 39 10.12 12.33 29.40
N LYS A 40 10.43 12.58 30.68
CA LYS A 40 9.47 12.44 31.78
C LYS A 40 8.27 13.38 31.63
N ALA A 41 8.50 14.63 31.23
CA ALA A 41 7.43 15.57 30.95
C ALA A 41 6.54 15.12 29.78
N GLY A 42 7.14 14.61 28.70
CA GLY A 42 6.41 14.02 27.57
C GLY A 42 5.58 12.80 27.98
N GLN A 43 6.13 11.91 28.81
CA GLN A 43 5.42 10.75 29.34
C GLN A 43 4.22 11.15 30.20
N ALA A 44 4.37 12.16 31.04
CA ALA A 44 3.27 12.67 31.88
C ALA A 44 2.13 13.29 31.02
N ALA A 45 2.47 13.99 29.94
CA ALA A 45 1.49 14.50 28.99
C ALA A 45 0.69 13.38 28.33
N ILE A 46 1.36 12.36 27.80
CA ILE A 46 0.72 11.18 27.20
C ILE A 46 -0.21 10.46 28.21
N GLN A 47 0.22 10.31 29.46
CA GLN A 47 -0.62 9.71 30.49
C GLN A 47 -1.89 10.52 30.77
N LYS A 48 -1.79 11.84 30.75
CA LYS A 48 -2.95 12.74 30.92
C LYS A 48 -3.93 12.57 29.76
N ASP A 49 -3.45 12.57 28.52
CA ASP A 49 -4.28 12.42 27.33
C ASP A 49 -4.98 11.05 27.32
N LEU A 50 -4.28 9.97 27.72
CA LEU A 50 -4.88 8.64 27.87
C LEU A 50 -5.98 8.59 28.95
N GLN A 51 -5.83 9.35 30.05
CA GLN A 51 -6.87 9.45 31.09
C GLN A 51 -8.09 10.22 30.57
N GLU A 52 -7.88 11.29 29.79
CA GLU A 52 -8.96 12.05 29.17
C GLU A 52 -9.74 11.19 28.18
N ILE A 53 -9.06 10.48 27.29
CA ILE A 53 -9.68 9.53 26.36
C ILE A 53 -10.48 8.46 27.11
N LYS A 54 -9.90 7.89 28.18
CA LYS A 54 -10.62 6.93 29.04
C LYS A 54 -11.86 7.52 29.68
N SER A 55 -11.85 8.78 30.10
CA SER A 55 -13.00 9.46 30.68
C SER A 55 -14.11 9.67 29.65
N LEU A 56 -13.76 10.09 28.44
CA LEU A 56 -14.70 10.25 27.33
C LEU A 56 -15.36 8.93 26.91
N LEU A 57 -14.62 7.83 26.92
CA LEU A 57 -15.15 6.50 26.61
C LEU A 57 -16.02 5.90 27.74
N ARG A 58 -15.90 6.39 28.98
CA ARG A 58 -16.69 5.92 30.13
C ARG A 58 -17.98 6.72 30.35
N THR A 59 -18.13 7.87 29.72
CA THR A 59 -19.36 8.66 29.82
C THR A 59 -20.43 8.02 28.95
N PRO A 60 -21.48 7.40 29.47
CA PRO A 60 -22.58 6.92 28.65
C PRO A 60 -23.20 8.11 27.94
N PRO A 61 -23.56 8.02 26.64
CA PRO A 61 -24.30 9.10 26.00
C PRO A 61 -25.59 9.35 26.78
N ALA A 62 -25.85 10.62 27.14
CA ALA A 62 -27.06 11.04 27.81
C ALA A 62 -28.26 10.50 27.03
N ALA A 63 -29.20 9.87 27.75
CA ALA A 63 -30.38 9.24 27.17
C ALA A 63 -31.12 10.22 26.26
N ALA A 64 -31.07 10.00 24.96
CA ALA A 64 -31.93 10.66 23.98
C ALA A 64 -33.37 10.19 24.18
N PRO A 65 -34.41 11.05 23.95
CA PRO A 65 -35.80 10.67 24.07
C PRO A 65 -36.12 9.46 23.16
N ALA A 66 -36.88 8.51 23.67
CA ALA A 66 -37.24 7.27 23.00
C ALA A 66 -37.84 7.55 21.61
N ALA A 67 -37.11 7.22 20.55
CA ALA A 67 -37.64 7.17 19.20
C ALA A 67 -38.54 5.92 19.04
N PRO A 68 -39.55 5.95 18.14
CA PRO A 68 -40.49 4.84 17.94
C PRO A 68 -39.75 3.54 17.63
N GLN A 69 -40.12 2.45 18.29
CA GLN A 69 -39.58 1.12 18.07
C GLN A 69 -39.84 0.69 16.61
N VAL A 70 -38.82 0.78 15.77
CA VAL A 70 -38.77 0.11 14.49
C VAL A 70 -38.43 -1.36 14.76
N THR A 71 -39.28 -2.29 14.37
CA THR A 71 -39.03 -3.72 14.40
C THR A 71 -37.60 -4.03 13.86
N PRO A 72 -36.89 -4.99 14.41
CA PRO A 72 -35.57 -5.33 13.92
C PRO A 72 -35.64 -5.97 12.54
N GLN A 73 -35.69 -5.15 11.52
CA GLN A 73 -35.30 -5.56 10.19
C GLN A 73 -33.81 -5.77 10.28
N ALA A 74 -33.37 -7.02 10.10
CA ALA A 74 -31.96 -7.39 10.18
C ALA A 74 -31.14 -6.32 9.49
N ALA A 75 -30.40 -5.54 10.28
CA ALA A 75 -29.55 -4.47 9.79
C ALA A 75 -28.50 -5.11 8.89
N ARG A 76 -28.77 -5.09 7.59
CA ARG A 76 -27.81 -5.41 6.56
C ARG A 76 -26.64 -4.46 6.82
N ALA A 77 -25.50 -5.00 7.23
CA ALA A 77 -24.27 -4.20 7.39
C ALA A 77 -24.14 -3.35 6.11
N PRO A 78 -23.80 -2.05 6.20
CA PRO A 78 -23.70 -1.22 5.02
C PRO A 78 -22.71 -1.88 4.06
N THR A 79 -23.22 -2.36 2.93
CA THR A 79 -22.37 -2.87 1.85
C THR A 79 -21.52 -1.71 1.38
N THR A 80 -20.22 -1.80 1.58
CA THR A 80 -19.25 -0.79 1.12
C THR A 80 -19.05 -0.83 -0.40
N ALA A 81 -19.78 -1.73 -1.09
CA ALA A 81 -19.84 -1.80 -2.55
C ALA A 81 -20.96 -0.89 -3.08
N GLU A 82 -20.57 0.21 -3.69
CA GLU A 82 -21.49 1.19 -4.28
C GLU A 82 -21.99 0.71 -5.64
N ALA A 83 -23.26 1.03 -6.00
CA ALA A 83 -23.79 0.75 -7.32
C ALA A 83 -23.18 1.71 -8.36
N VAL A 84 -22.82 1.18 -9.52
CA VAL A 84 -22.34 1.95 -10.69
C VAL A 84 -22.97 1.34 -11.95
N ASP A 85 -22.96 2.11 -13.04
CA ASP A 85 -23.36 1.62 -14.37
C ASP A 85 -22.36 2.22 -15.38
N LEU A 86 -21.32 1.46 -15.70
CA LEU A 86 -20.30 1.88 -16.65
C LEU A 86 -19.67 0.66 -17.34
N VAL A 87 -19.06 0.90 -18.50
CA VAL A 87 -18.36 -0.13 -19.27
C VAL A 87 -16.86 0.16 -19.23
N LEU A 88 -16.09 -0.85 -18.84
CA LEU A 88 -14.63 -0.83 -18.84
C LEU A 88 -14.10 -1.74 -19.94
N ASN A 89 -13.26 -1.21 -20.82
CA ASN A 89 -12.52 -2.04 -21.76
C ASN A 89 -11.25 -2.56 -21.09
N VAL A 90 -11.09 -3.87 -21.04
CA VAL A 90 -9.94 -4.56 -20.42
C VAL A 90 -9.07 -5.28 -21.45
N GLU A 91 -9.15 -4.91 -22.73
CA GLU A 91 -8.35 -5.51 -23.79
C GLU A 91 -6.85 -5.36 -23.51
N GLY A 92 -6.13 -6.49 -23.64
CA GLY A 92 -4.69 -6.53 -23.39
C GLY A 92 -4.27 -6.30 -21.93
N ALA A 93 -5.20 -6.14 -20.99
CA ALA A 93 -4.86 -6.04 -19.57
C ALA A 93 -4.40 -7.39 -19.01
N PRO A 94 -3.41 -7.39 -18.10
CA PRO A 94 -3.03 -8.60 -17.41
C PRO A 94 -4.18 -9.09 -16.53
N PHE A 95 -4.41 -10.40 -16.53
CA PHE A 95 -5.48 -11.02 -15.74
C PHE A 95 -5.05 -12.34 -15.13
N LYS A 96 -5.76 -12.75 -14.08
CA LYS A 96 -5.73 -14.09 -13.47
C LYS A 96 -7.13 -14.70 -13.52
N GLY A 97 -7.19 -16.04 -13.48
CA GLY A 97 -8.42 -16.81 -13.56
C GLY A 97 -8.80 -17.18 -14.98
N GLU A 98 -10.02 -17.70 -15.14
CA GLU A 98 -10.53 -18.18 -16.42
C GLU A 98 -10.93 -17.02 -17.33
N LYS A 99 -10.41 -17.04 -18.59
CA LYS A 99 -10.70 -16.00 -19.59
C LYS A 99 -12.21 -15.83 -19.83
N GLY A 100 -12.96 -16.91 -19.79
CA GLY A 100 -14.40 -16.97 -20.02
C GLY A 100 -15.27 -16.80 -18.77
N ALA A 101 -14.69 -16.47 -17.60
CA ALA A 101 -15.48 -16.21 -16.40
C ALA A 101 -16.45 -15.05 -16.62
N LYS A 102 -17.74 -15.28 -16.31
CA LYS A 102 -18.81 -14.28 -16.49
C LYS A 102 -18.66 -13.07 -15.55
N VAL A 103 -18.08 -13.25 -14.38
CA VAL A 103 -17.85 -12.19 -13.41
C VAL A 103 -16.40 -11.75 -13.50
N THR A 104 -16.19 -10.43 -13.60
CA THR A 104 -14.87 -9.83 -13.66
C THR A 104 -14.70 -8.79 -12.56
N VAL A 105 -13.56 -8.81 -11.90
CA VAL A 105 -13.06 -7.76 -11.02
C VAL A 105 -11.96 -7.02 -11.76
N VAL A 106 -12.06 -5.70 -11.86
CA VAL A 106 -11.02 -4.83 -12.41
C VAL A 106 -10.46 -4.00 -11.27
N GLU A 107 -9.20 -4.23 -10.89
CA GLU A 107 -8.49 -3.43 -9.91
C GLU A 107 -7.68 -2.33 -10.59
N PHE A 108 -7.82 -1.10 -10.12
CA PHE A 108 -6.86 -0.02 -10.36
C PHE A 108 -5.92 0.07 -9.17
N THR A 109 -4.63 -0.15 -9.40
CA THR A 109 -3.62 -0.32 -8.36
C THR A 109 -2.41 0.60 -8.52
N ASP A 110 -1.65 0.74 -7.42
CA ASP A 110 -0.40 1.50 -7.34
C ASP A 110 0.60 0.72 -6.46
N TYR A 111 1.74 0.39 -7.04
CA TYR A 111 2.74 -0.46 -6.38
C TYR A 111 3.43 0.19 -5.17
N GLN A 112 3.34 1.51 -5.01
CA GLN A 112 3.87 2.22 -3.85
C GLN A 112 2.79 2.56 -2.81
N CYS A 113 1.50 2.37 -3.13
CA CYS A 113 0.38 2.66 -2.24
C CYS A 113 0.31 1.67 -1.06
N PRO A 114 0.34 2.14 0.20
CA PRO A 114 0.26 1.26 1.37
C PRO A 114 -1.09 0.53 1.48
N PHE A 115 -2.17 1.12 0.96
CA PHE A 115 -3.49 0.49 0.94
C PHE A 115 -3.56 -0.65 -0.08
N CYS A 116 -2.92 -0.51 -1.26
CA CYS A 116 -2.81 -1.60 -2.24
C CYS A 116 -2.02 -2.77 -1.66
N SER A 117 -0.91 -2.51 -0.97
CA SER A 117 -0.16 -3.54 -0.28
C SER A 117 -0.95 -4.21 0.85
N ARG A 118 -1.78 -3.46 1.59
CA ARG A 118 -2.66 -4.03 2.61
C ARG A 118 -3.67 -4.99 1.98
N TYR A 119 -4.33 -4.58 0.89
CA TYR A 119 -5.24 -5.45 0.15
C TYR A 119 -4.53 -6.71 -0.37
N PHE A 120 -3.39 -6.55 -1.02
CA PHE A 120 -2.59 -7.65 -1.55
C PHE A 120 -2.23 -8.69 -0.47
N ARG A 121 -1.86 -8.24 0.74
CA ARG A 121 -1.46 -9.15 1.82
C ARG A 121 -2.63 -9.75 2.61
N GLN A 122 -3.72 -9.02 2.78
CA GLN A 122 -4.79 -9.42 3.72
C GLN A 122 -6.04 -9.97 3.03
N THR A 123 -6.38 -9.47 1.85
CA THR A 123 -7.64 -9.80 1.16
C THR A 123 -7.43 -10.67 -0.07
N TRP A 124 -6.44 -10.32 -0.88
CA TRP A 124 -6.16 -11.00 -2.14
C TRP A 124 -5.96 -12.52 -2.02
N PRO A 125 -5.22 -13.09 -1.04
CA PRO A 125 -4.99 -14.52 -0.98
C PRO A 125 -6.27 -15.36 -0.87
N GLN A 126 -7.26 -14.88 -0.10
CA GLN A 126 -8.55 -15.57 0.02
C GLN A 126 -9.39 -15.39 -1.24
N LEU A 127 -9.39 -14.19 -1.83
CA LEU A 127 -10.12 -13.90 -3.06
C LEU A 127 -9.59 -14.73 -4.23
N ASP A 128 -8.27 -14.83 -4.37
CA ASP A 128 -7.61 -15.66 -5.38
C ASP A 128 -7.99 -17.13 -5.22
N GLN A 129 -7.94 -17.65 -3.99
CA GLN A 129 -8.24 -19.05 -3.72
C GLN A 129 -9.71 -19.40 -3.98
N ASP A 130 -10.66 -18.58 -3.52
CA ASP A 130 -12.08 -18.94 -3.49
C ASP A 130 -12.82 -18.60 -4.80
N TYR A 131 -12.30 -17.64 -5.57
CA TYR A 131 -12.96 -17.13 -6.77
C TYR A 131 -12.12 -17.24 -8.03
N VAL A 132 -10.86 -16.82 -7.99
CA VAL A 132 -10.03 -16.73 -9.19
C VAL A 132 -9.51 -18.10 -9.61
N LYS A 133 -8.85 -18.83 -8.70
CA LYS A 133 -8.36 -20.19 -8.96
C LYS A 133 -9.47 -21.21 -9.21
N THR A 134 -10.67 -20.94 -8.73
CA THR A 134 -11.87 -21.78 -8.99
C THR A 134 -12.54 -21.48 -10.32
N GLY A 135 -12.04 -20.48 -11.08
CA GLY A 135 -12.60 -20.10 -12.37
C GLY A 135 -13.90 -19.30 -12.32
N LYS A 136 -14.40 -18.98 -11.12
CA LYS A 136 -15.66 -18.22 -10.95
C LYS A 136 -15.50 -16.76 -11.37
N VAL A 137 -14.30 -16.18 -11.18
CA VAL A 137 -14.02 -14.76 -11.39
C VAL A 137 -12.75 -14.59 -12.20
N LYS A 138 -12.79 -13.72 -13.19
CA LYS A 138 -11.61 -13.16 -13.85
C LYS A 138 -11.16 -11.91 -13.09
N PHE A 139 -9.91 -11.86 -12.70
CA PHE A 139 -9.31 -10.72 -12.02
C PHE A 139 -8.37 -9.99 -13.00
N VAL A 140 -8.67 -8.74 -13.28
CA VAL A 140 -7.93 -7.89 -14.22
C VAL A 140 -7.26 -6.78 -13.45
N LEU A 141 -6.01 -6.49 -13.76
CA LEU A 141 -5.25 -5.43 -13.14
C LEU A 141 -5.02 -4.27 -14.12
N ARG A 142 -5.20 -3.04 -13.63
CA ARG A 142 -4.95 -1.79 -14.32
C ARG A 142 -4.07 -0.90 -13.45
N ASP A 143 -3.18 -0.15 -14.06
CA ASP A 143 -2.24 0.72 -13.35
C ASP A 143 -2.87 2.10 -13.09
N LEU A 144 -2.71 2.58 -11.85
CA LEU A 144 -3.04 3.95 -11.46
C LEU A 144 -1.96 4.50 -10.52
N PRO A 145 -0.74 4.74 -11.04
CA PRO A 145 0.34 5.33 -10.24
C PRO A 145 0.00 6.76 -9.85
N LEU A 146 -0.13 7.03 -8.56
CA LEU A 146 -0.42 8.35 -8.01
C LEU A 146 0.87 9.14 -7.83
N GLU A 147 1.53 9.51 -8.92
CA GLU A 147 2.90 10.04 -8.96
C GLU A 147 3.15 11.24 -8.03
N ALA A 148 2.15 12.08 -7.81
CA ALA A 148 2.25 13.21 -6.88
C ALA A 148 2.46 12.78 -5.42
N LEU A 149 2.02 11.57 -5.04
CA LEU A 149 2.14 10.99 -3.70
C LEU A 149 3.20 9.89 -3.67
N HIS A 150 3.37 9.18 -4.78
CA HIS A 150 4.14 7.95 -4.92
C HIS A 150 5.12 8.05 -6.10
N PRO A 151 6.26 8.73 -5.93
CA PRO A 151 7.16 9.09 -7.04
C PRO A 151 7.80 7.88 -7.75
N GLN A 152 7.80 6.69 -7.15
CA GLN A 152 8.35 5.47 -7.75
C GLN A 152 7.27 4.58 -8.41
N ALA A 153 5.99 4.89 -8.20
CA ALA A 153 4.88 4.02 -8.63
C ALA A 153 4.82 3.81 -10.13
N PHE A 154 5.07 4.87 -10.93
CA PHE A 154 5.04 4.78 -12.38
C PHE A 154 6.13 3.84 -12.91
N LYS A 155 7.37 3.97 -12.41
CA LYS A 155 8.48 3.10 -12.81
C LYS A 155 8.30 1.66 -12.32
N ALA A 156 7.68 1.46 -11.16
CA ALA A 156 7.31 0.13 -10.68
C ALA A 156 6.26 -0.52 -11.60
N ALA A 157 5.26 0.22 -12.06
CA ALA A 157 4.31 -0.26 -13.05
C ALA A 157 5.00 -0.61 -14.40
N GLU A 158 5.89 0.25 -14.91
CA GLU A 158 6.68 -0.07 -16.11
C GLU A 158 7.47 -1.38 -15.95
N ALA A 159 8.02 -1.62 -14.76
CA ALA A 159 8.78 -2.85 -14.49
C ALA A 159 7.92 -4.11 -14.63
N THR A 160 6.64 -4.09 -14.24
CA THR A 160 5.74 -5.25 -14.44
C THR A 160 5.46 -5.50 -15.92
N HIS A 161 5.25 -4.45 -16.71
CA HIS A 161 5.05 -4.57 -18.15
C HIS A 161 6.32 -5.06 -18.87
N CYS A 162 7.50 -4.60 -18.45
CA CYS A 162 8.77 -5.10 -18.98
C CYS A 162 9.04 -6.56 -18.59
N ALA A 163 8.67 -6.98 -17.38
CA ALA A 163 8.72 -8.37 -16.98
C ALA A 163 7.71 -9.24 -17.76
N ALA A 164 6.55 -8.68 -18.12
CA ALA A 164 5.54 -9.35 -18.96
C ALA A 164 6.08 -9.78 -20.32
N GLU A 165 6.98 -9.00 -20.93
CA GLU A 165 7.63 -9.35 -22.21
C GLU A 165 8.44 -10.65 -22.13
N GLN A 166 8.83 -11.03 -20.90
CA GLN A 166 9.55 -12.27 -20.61
C GLN A 166 8.66 -13.28 -19.83
N GLY A 167 7.33 -13.09 -19.84
CA GLY A 167 6.35 -13.98 -19.23
C GLY A 167 6.29 -13.95 -17.71
N LYS A 168 6.79 -12.87 -17.06
CA LYS A 168 6.94 -12.76 -15.60
C LYS A 168 6.18 -11.56 -14.98
N TYR A 169 5.03 -11.18 -15.59
CA TYR A 169 4.21 -10.07 -15.06
C TYR A 169 3.84 -10.26 -13.60
N TRP A 170 3.23 -11.40 -13.28
CA TRP A 170 2.68 -11.64 -11.94
C TRP A 170 3.75 -11.87 -10.89
N GLU A 171 4.85 -12.50 -11.25
CA GLU A 171 5.98 -12.68 -10.34
C GLU A 171 6.64 -11.34 -9.99
N MET A 172 6.73 -10.41 -10.96
CA MET A 172 7.20 -9.05 -10.72
C MET A 172 6.19 -8.27 -9.85
N HIS A 173 4.90 -8.32 -10.19
CA HIS A 173 3.82 -7.76 -9.40
C HIS A 173 3.91 -8.18 -7.92
N ASP A 174 4.01 -9.48 -7.65
CA ASP A 174 4.08 -10.01 -6.29
C ASP A 174 5.35 -9.54 -5.57
N ARG A 175 6.47 -9.47 -6.30
CA ARG A 175 7.77 -8.99 -5.79
C ARG A 175 7.71 -7.52 -5.38
N LEU A 176 7.07 -6.67 -6.18
CA LEU A 176 6.95 -5.24 -5.89
C LEU A 176 6.11 -5.00 -4.63
N PHE A 177 4.96 -5.65 -4.50
CA PHE A 177 4.13 -5.53 -3.30
C PHE A 177 4.80 -6.11 -2.04
N ALA A 178 5.63 -7.14 -2.18
CA ALA A 178 6.42 -7.66 -1.07
C ALA A 178 7.52 -6.68 -0.60
N ASN A 179 7.93 -5.73 -1.45
CA ASN A 179 9.09 -4.87 -1.23
C ASN A 179 8.81 -3.38 -1.52
N GLN A 180 7.68 -2.85 -1.11
CA GLN A 180 7.24 -1.47 -1.43
C GLN A 180 8.22 -0.36 -0.99
N GLY A 181 9.09 -0.61 -0.02
CA GLY A 181 10.12 0.34 0.40
C GLY A 181 11.35 0.40 -0.52
N ALA A 182 11.45 -0.49 -1.53
CA ALA A 182 12.60 -0.65 -2.40
C ALA A 182 12.13 -0.79 -3.87
N LEU A 183 11.69 0.32 -4.45
CA LEU A 183 11.18 0.40 -5.84
C LEU A 183 12.08 1.25 -6.73
N GLY A 184 13.30 1.55 -6.27
CA GLY A 184 14.30 2.27 -7.05
C GLY A 184 14.85 1.43 -8.21
N ARG A 185 15.47 2.09 -9.18
CA ARG A 185 15.97 1.42 -10.38
C ARG A 185 16.85 0.18 -10.08
N LYS A 186 17.77 0.28 -9.12
CA LYS A 186 18.63 -0.85 -8.75
C LYS A 186 17.86 -2.01 -8.16
N ASP A 187 16.81 -1.71 -7.39
CA ASP A 187 15.95 -2.70 -6.79
C ASP A 187 15.17 -3.45 -7.88
N LEU A 188 14.60 -2.71 -8.85
CA LEU A 188 13.84 -3.29 -9.98
C LEU A 188 14.72 -4.22 -10.82
N SER A 189 15.96 -3.81 -11.15
CA SER A 189 16.93 -4.68 -11.86
C SER A 189 17.30 -5.91 -11.01
N GLY A 190 17.46 -5.75 -9.69
CA GLY A 190 17.70 -6.85 -8.76
C GLY A 190 16.53 -7.84 -8.71
N TYR A 191 15.29 -7.36 -8.78
CA TYR A 191 14.10 -8.23 -8.86
C TYR A 191 14.04 -8.98 -10.19
N ALA A 192 14.36 -8.31 -11.31
CA ALA A 192 14.45 -8.95 -12.61
C ALA A 192 15.48 -10.10 -12.59
N GLN A 193 16.66 -9.87 -12.02
CA GLN A 193 17.68 -10.90 -11.84
C GLN A 193 17.18 -12.06 -10.97
N ALA A 194 16.53 -11.77 -9.85
CA ALA A 194 16.01 -12.80 -8.93
C ALA A 194 14.88 -13.64 -9.55
N LEU A 195 14.16 -13.09 -10.55
CA LEU A 195 13.13 -13.78 -11.32
C LEU A 195 13.68 -14.53 -12.54
N GLY A 196 15.01 -14.49 -12.77
CA GLY A 196 15.67 -15.16 -13.89
C GLY A 196 15.42 -14.49 -15.25
N LEU A 197 15.11 -13.18 -15.26
CA LEU A 197 14.92 -12.41 -16.49
C LEU A 197 16.27 -12.05 -17.11
N ASP A 198 16.28 -11.80 -18.42
CA ASP A 198 17.37 -11.05 -19.07
C ASP A 198 17.34 -9.61 -18.55
N VAL A 199 18.25 -9.31 -17.62
CA VAL A 199 18.33 -8.02 -16.96
C VAL A 199 18.65 -6.90 -17.96
N GLY A 200 19.50 -7.18 -18.97
CA GLY A 200 19.86 -6.19 -19.99
C GLY A 200 18.67 -5.79 -20.86
N ALA A 201 17.84 -6.76 -21.26
CA ALA A 201 16.60 -6.51 -22.00
C ALA A 201 15.57 -5.79 -21.11
N PHE A 202 15.44 -6.21 -19.86
CA PHE A 202 14.54 -5.61 -18.88
C PHE A 202 14.90 -4.13 -18.63
N ASP A 203 16.16 -3.82 -18.32
CA ASP A 203 16.61 -2.46 -18.04
C ASP A 203 16.39 -1.53 -19.25
N LYS A 204 16.70 -2.00 -20.45
CA LYS A 204 16.43 -1.25 -21.70
C LYS A 204 14.94 -0.98 -21.88
N CYS A 205 14.08 -1.94 -21.57
CA CYS A 205 12.63 -1.76 -21.64
C CYS A 205 12.16 -0.68 -20.67
N VAL A 206 12.57 -0.73 -19.39
CA VAL A 206 12.20 0.27 -18.37
C VAL A 206 12.75 1.66 -18.71
N GLU A 207 13.98 1.74 -19.25
CA GLU A 207 14.59 3.00 -19.67
C GLU A 207 13.89 3.62 -20.87
N SER A 208 13.48 2.80 -21.84
CA SER A 208 12.79 3.28 -23.04
C SER A 208 11.37 3.79 -22.77
N GLY A 209 10.80 3.47 -21.60
CA GLY A 209 9.40 3.81 -21.30
C GLY A 209 8.39 3.04 -22.12
N LYS A 210 8.72 1.83 -22.59
CA LYS A 210 7.86 1.03 -23.47
C LYS A 210 6.49 0.72 -22.85
N GLY A 211 6.43 0.54 -21.52
CA GLY A 211 5.17 0.35 -20.77
C GLY A 211 4.34 1.62 -20.56
N ALA A 212 4.93 2.80 -20.78
CA ALA A 212 4.34 4.07 -20.40
C ALA A 212 3.01 4.38 -21.10
N GLU A 213 2.87 4.04 -22.38
CA GLU A 213 1.62 4.26 -23.13
C GLU A 213 0.46 3.50 -22.51
N ARG A 214 0.67 2.23 -22.16
CA ARG A 214 -0.33 1.41 -21.51
C ARG A 214 -0.74 1.98 -20.15
N ILE A 215 0.23 2.35 -19.33
CA ILE A 215 -0.03 2.94 -18.00
C ILE A 215 -0.80 4.25 -18.13
N ARG A 216 -0.42 5.15 -19.05
CA ARG A 216 -1.16 6.40 -19.30
C ARG A 216 -2.59 6.15 -19.77
N LYS A 217 -2.80 5.12 -20.60
CA LYS A 217 -4.15 4.71 -21.00
C LYS A 217 -4.95 4.25 -19.78
N ASP A 218 -4.36 3.46 -18.91
CA ASP A 218 -5.00 2.98 -17.68
C ASP A 218 -5.38 4.15 -16.76
N VAL A 219 -4.49 5.14 -16.60
CA VAL A 219 -4.77 6.39 -15.86
C VAL A 219 -5.94 7.16 -16.49
N ALA A 220 -5.93 7.35 -17.80
CA ALA A 220 -7.02 8.06 -18.49
C ALA A 220 -8.37 7.32 -18.37
N ASP A 221 -8.36 6.00 -18.39
CA ASP A 221 -9.56 5.19 -18.22
C ASP A 221 -10.03 5.19 -16.74
N SER A 222 -9.11 5.27 -15.77
CA SER A 222 -9.45 5.43 -14.35
C SER A 222 -10.19 6.74 -14.07
N ASP A 223 -9.76 7.83 -14.70
CA ASP A 223 -10.43 9.14 -14.59
C ASP A 223 -11.87 9.08 -15.13
N LYS A 224 -12.08 8.48 -16.30
CA LYS A 224 -13.41 8.28 -16.90
C LYS A 224 -14.31 7.41 -16.02
N ALA A 225 -13.73 6.39 -15.37
CA ALA A 225 -14.44 5.50 -14.47
C ALA A 225 -14.67 6.11 -13.06
N GLY A 226 -14.08 7.27 -12.76
CA GLY A 226 -14.16 7.91 -11.45
C GLY A 226 -13.34 7.21 -10.36
N ALA A 227 -12.29 6.46 -10.74
CA ALA A 227 -11.30 5.91 -9.82
C ALA A 227 -10.22 6.96 -9.56
N ARG A 228 -10.33 7.67 -8.43
CA ARG A 228 -9.42 8.77 -8.06
C ARG A 228 -8.43 8.41 -6.95
N GLY A 229 -8.34 7.14 -6.59
CA GLY A 229 -7.46 6.63 -5.55
C GLY A 229 -7.31 5.12 -5.66
N THR A 230 -6.32 4.58 -4.97
CA THR A 230 -5.96 3.17 -5.04
C THR A 230 -5.99 2.48 -3.67
N PRO A 231 -6.35 1.20 -3.61
CA PRO A 231 -6.94 0.43 -4.71
C PRO A 231 -8.40 0.83 -4.96
N THR A 232 -8.86 0.77 -6.22
CA THR A 232 -10.28 0.87 -6.59
C THR A 232 -10.65 -0.34 -7.42
N PHE A 233 -11.75 -1.00 -7.08
CA PHE A 233 -12.22 -2.22 -7.72
C PHE A 233 -13.57 -1.99 -8.36
N PHE A 234 -13.69 -2.34 -9.65
CA PHE A 234 -14.97 -2.43 -10.34
C PHE A 234 -15.32 -3.90 -10.53
N LEU A 235 -16.53 -4.26 -10.14
CA LEU A 235 -17.05 -5.61 -10.24
C LEU A 235 -18.22 -5.62 -11.22
N GLY A 236 -18.18 -6.53 -12.18
CA GLY A 236 -19.18 -6.56 -13.22
C GLY A 236 -19.25 -7.87 -13.98
N LEU A 237 -20.06 -7.84 -15.03
CA LEU A 237 -20.29 -8.98 -15.92
C LEU A 237 -19.51 -8.78 -17.23
N THR A 238 -18.98 -9.85 -17.75
CA THR A 238 -18.29 -9.90 -19.05
C THR A 238 -18.97 -10.94 -19.92
N GLU A 239 -19.43 -10.54 -21.10
CA GLU A 239 -19.95 -11.47 -22.09
C GLU A 239 -18.84 -12.38 -22.64
N PRO A 240 -19.13 -13.61 -23.02
CA PRO A 240 -18.15 -14.52 -23.60
C PRO A 240 -17.43 -13.87 -24.79
N ASN A 241 -16.11 -13.95 -24.80
CA ASN A 241 -15.22 -13.37 -25.84
C ASN A 241 -15.24 -11.83 -25.96
N SER A 242 -15.85 -11.12 -25.01
CA SER A 242 -15.78 -9.67 -24.92
C SER A 242 -14.58 -9.22 -24.09
N SER A 243 -14.01 -8.08 -24.46
CA SER A 243 -13.04 -7.32 -23.64
C SER A 243 -13.74 -6.23 -22.82
N GLU A 244 -15.07 -6.13 -22.88
CA GLU A 244 -15.85 -5.14 -22.14
C GLU A 244 -16.41 -5.76 -20.87
N VAL A 245 -16.23 -5.05 -19.76
CA VAL A 245 -16.80 -5.38 -18.45
C VAL A 245 -17.89 -4.37 -18.15
N LYS A 246 -19.13 -4.84 -18.06
CA LYS A 246 -20.25 -4.02 -17.56
C LYS A 246 -20.18 -3.99 -16.04
N ALA A 247 -19.51 -2.97 -15.51
CA ALA A 247 -19.34 -2.78 -14.08
C ALA A 247 -20.66 -2.30 -13.45
N VAL A 248 -21.08 -2.98 -12.41
CA VAL A 248 -22.33 -2.70 -11.66
C VAL A 248 -22.08 -2.40 -10.18
N ARG A 249 -20.86 -2.64 -9.71
CA ARG A 249 -20.42 -2.33 -8.35
C ARG A 249 -19.03 -1.74 -8.36
N VAL A 250 -18.77 -0.81 -7.43
CA VAL A 250 -17.43 -0.29 -7.15
C VAL A 250 -17.12 -0.42 -5.66
N ILE A 251 -15.90 -0.85 -5.33
CA ILE A 251 -15.33 -0.88 -3.98
C ILE A 251 -14.09 0.02 -4.00
N ARG A 252 -14.06 1.06 -3.15
CA ARG A 252 -12.96 2.00 -3.07
C ARG A 252 -12.17 1.78 -1.79
N GLY A 253 -10.88 1.48 -1.94
CA GLY A 253 -9.96 1.21 -0.84
C GLY A 253 -9.81 -0.27 -0.48
N ALA A 254 -8.87 -0.53 0.43
CA ALA A 254 -8.52 -1.88 0.86
C ALA A 254 -9.51 -2.39 1.91
N HIS A 255 -10.63 -2.92 1.45
CA HIS A 255 -11.67 -3.53 2.28
C HIS A 255 -11.33 -4.98 2.67
N PRO A 256 -11.91 -5.48 3.77
CA PRO A 256 -11.78 -6.88 4.17
C PRO A 256 -12.40 -7.83 3.12
N TYR A 257 -11.95 -9.08 3.11
CA TYR A 257 -12.46 -10.15 2.23
C TYR A 257 -14.00 -10.28 2.25
N ALA A 258 -14.63 -10.13 3.41
CA ALA A 258 -16.10 -10.26 3.55
C ALA A 258 -16.88 -9.30 2.62
N THR A 259 -16.36 -8.07 2.41
CA THR A 259 -16.96 -7.09 1.49
C THR A 259 -16.94 -7.58 0.04
N PHE A 260 -15.81 -8.11 -0.41
CA PHE A 260 -15.68 -8.68 -1.76
C PHE A 260 -16.53 -9.93 -1.91
N LYS A 261 -16.54 -10.81 -0.91
CA LYS A 261 -17.35 -12.02 -0.90
C LYS A 261 -18.83 -11.73 -1.11
N GLU A 262 -19.40 -10.81 -0.35
CA GLU A 262 -20.82 -10.41 -0.48
C GLU A 262 -21.13 -9.91 -1.89
N ALA A 263 -20.30 -9.00 -2.42
CA ALA A 263 -20.51 -8.44 -3.75
C ALA A 263 -20.38 -9.49 -4.86
N LEU A 264 -19.37 -10.36 -4.78
CA LEU A 264 -19.12 -11.40 -5.77
C LEU A 264 -20.17 -12.49 -5.73
N ASP A 265 -20.60 -12.96 -4.56
CA ASP A 265 -21.65 -13.96 -4.42
C ASP A 265 -22.98 -13.44 -5.01
N SER A 266 -23.30 -12.16 -4.79
CA SER A 266 -24.47 -11.52 -5.39
C SER A 266 -24.39 -11.50 -6.92
N LEU A 267 -23.24 -11.16 -7.49
CA LEU A 267 -23.04 -11.13 -8.94
C LEU A 267 -23.09 -12.53 -9.56
N LEU A 268 -22.45 -13.50 -8.94
CA LEU A 268 -22.45 -14.90 -9.39
C LEU A 268 -23.87 -15.51 -9.38
N ALA A 269 -24.69 -15.13 -8.41
CA ALA A 269 -26.09 -15.55 -8.37
C ALA A 269 -26.91 -14.96 -9.51
N SER A 270 -26.62 -13.73 -9.95
CA SER A 270 -27.31 -13.06 -11.06
C SER A 270 -26.79 -13.46 -12.45
N ALA A 271 -25.59 -14.04 -12.54
CA ALA A 271 -24.91 -14.40 -13.79
C ALA A 271 -25.28 -15.83 -14.30
N LYS A 272 -26.22 -16.50 -13.62
CA LYS A 272 -26.66 -17.88 -13.98
C LYS A 272 -27.45 -17.94 -15.26
#